data_b88111d9fe9d36209a59e205df4bd39f
#
_entry.id   b88111d9fe9d36209a59e205df4bd39f
#
_cell.length_a   1.000
_cell.length_b   1.000
_cell.length_c   1.000
_cell.angle_alpha   90.00
_cell.angle_beta   90.00
_cell.angle_gamma   90.00
#
_symmetry.space_group_name_H-M   'P 1'
#
loop_
_entity.id
_entity.type
_entity.pdbx_description
1 polymer ?
#
loop_
_entity_poly.entity_id
_entity_poly.type
_entity_poly.pdbx_seq_one_letter_code
_entity_poly.pdbx_strand_id
1 'polypeptide(L)'
;MTHCTFKQRIQTPSLHCKDTISLSTSQLFPPPSMVAPVAFPDNLTREQYVYMAKLAEQAERYEEMVKFMEKLVVGLTPASELTVEERNLLSVAYKNVIGSLRAAWRIVSSIEQKEESRKNDDHVVLVKDYRAKVEDELSVVCSGILKILEANLVPSAYTAESKVFYLKMKGDYHRYLAEFKVGYERKESAEQTMNSYKAAQDISEVDLAPTHPIRLGLALNFSVFYYEILNSADKACNMAKQAFEDAIAELDTLGEDSYKDSTLIMQLLRDNLTLWTSDAQEQDEP
;
A
#
# COMPACT_ATOMS: atom_id res chain seq x y z
N MET A 1 9.39 -27.12 0.62
CA MET A 1 10.19 -26.99 -0.64
C MET A 1 9.25 -27.12 -1.82
N THR A 2 8.84 -26.03 -2.43
CA THR A 2 8.50 -26.00 -3.87
C THR A 2 8.26 -24.56 -4.26
N HIS A 3 9.28 -24.00 -4.91
CA HIS A 3 9.25 -22.70 -5.56
C HIS A 3 8.31 -22.73 -6.77
N CYS A 4 7.32 -21.86 -6.80
CA CYS A 4 6.61 -21.53 -8.03
C CYS A 4 7.29 -20.30 -8.66
N THR A 5 8.21 -20.56 -9.58
CA THR A 5 8.93 -19.59 -10.38
C THR A 5 8.11 -19.25 -11.63
N PHE A 6 7.58 -18.07 -11.69
CA PHE A 6 7.04 -17.51 -12.94
C PHE A 6 8.20 -16.90 -13.74
N LYS A 7 8.75 -17.67 -14.70
CA LYS A 7 9.74 -17.21 -15.68
C LYS A 7 9.00 -16.62 -16.87
N GLN A 8 8.94 -15.30 -16.97
CA GLN A 8 8.76 -14.65 -18.28
C GLN A 8 10.11 -14.53 -18.99
N ARG A 9 10.19 -15.19 -20.13
CA ARG A 9 11.32 -15.20 -21.04
C ARG A 9 11.28 -13.92 -21.89
N ILE A 10 12.18 -12.99 -21.61
CA ILE A 10 12.45 -11.89 -22.53
C ILE A 10 13.54 -12.38 -23.50
N GLN A 11 13.18 -12.53 -24.77
CA GLN A 11 14.12 -12.79 -25.85
C GLN A 11 14.82 -11.48 -26.23
N THR A 12 16.13 -11.46 -26.05
CA THR A 12 16.98 -10.41 -26.60
C THR A 12 17.46 -10.83 -28.00
N PRO A 13 17.37 -9.97 -29.01
CA PRO A 13 18.01 -10.24 -30.31
C PRO A 13 19.51 -10.00 -30.19
N SER A 14 20.30 -10.99 -30.62
CA SER A 14 21.73 -10.86 -30.79
C SER A 14 22.01 -10.06 -32.08
N LEU A 15 22.59 -8.88 -31.95
CA LEU A 15 23.19 -8.16 -33.05
C LEU A 15 24.71 -8.31 -32.98
N HIS A 16 25.22 -9.16 -33.87
CA HIS A 16 26.63 -9.13 -34.25
C HIS A 16 26.83 -7.95 -35.20
N CYS A 17 27.64 -6.99 -34.84
CA CYS A 17 28.27 -6.11 -35.78
C CYS A 17 29.69 -5.80 -35.30
N LYS A 18 30.65 -6.40 -36.02
CA LYS A 18 32.05 -5.99 -35.97
C LYS A 18 32.18 -4.91 -37.03
N ASP A 19 32.39 -3.68 -36.66
CA ASP A 19 33.06 -2.67 -37.48
C ASP A 19 33.76 -1.67 -36.57
N THR A 20 35.07 -1.76 -36.60
CA THR A 20 36.01 -0.89 -35.91
C THR A 20 36.08 0.43 -36.70
N ILE A 21 35.40 1.45 -36.20
CA ILE A 21 35.61 2.83 -36.66
C ILE A 21 36.35 3.59 -35.56
N SER A 22 37.63 3.85 -35.84
CA SER A 22 38.45 4.80 -35.09
C SER A 22 37.90 6.20 -35.34
N LEU A 23 37.24 6.81 -34.33
CA LEU A 23 36.88 8.22 -34.34
C LEU A 23 37.62 8.95 -33.21
N SER A 24 38.33 9.97 -33.64
CA SER A 24 39.13 10.87 -32.83
C SER A 24 38.34 11.52 -31.70
N THR A 25 38.96 11.51 -30.55
CA THR A 25 38.61 12.29 -29.33
C THR A 25 38.48 13.77 -29.64
N SER A 26 37.32 14.35 -29.40
CA SER A 26 37.08 15.66 -28.80
C SER A 26 35.74 16.27 -29.24
N GLN A 27 34.64 15.74 -28.74
CA GLN A 27 33.44 16.53 -28.44
C GLN A 27 32.87 16.00 -27.13
N LEU A 28 33.34 16.60 -26.04
CA LEU A 28 32.68 16.49 -24.76
C LEU A 28 31.27 17.08 -24.92
N PHE A 29 30.25 16.22 -24.97
CA PHE A 29 28.90 16.65 -24.68
C PHE A 29 28.91 17.19 -23.24
N PRO A 30 28.44 18.43 -23.01
CA PRO A 30 28.23 18.86 -21.65
C PRO A 30 27.31 17.84 -20.97
N PRO A 31 27.54 17.51 -19.68
CA PRO A 31 26.63 16.65 -18.95
C PRO A 31 25.22 17.21 -19.12
N PRO A 32 24.18 16.36 -19.31
CA PRO A 32 22.82 16.86 -19.39
C PRO A 32 22.62 17.77 -18.18
N SER A 33 22.43 19.06 -18.44
CA SER A 33 22.05 19.99 -17.38
C SER A 33 20.83 19.37 -16.73
N MET A 34 20.91 19.08 -15.43
CA MET A 34 19.73 18.71 -14.67
C MET A 34 18.76 19.88 -14.83
N VAL A 35 17.82 19.72 -15.76
CA VAL A 35 16.74 20.69 -15.93
C VAL A 35 16.06 20.72 -14.55
N ALA A 36 16.13 21.89 -13.91
CA ALA A 36 15.43 22.07 -12.64
C ALA A 36 13.99 21.58 -12.85
N PRO A 37 13.44 20.77 -11.95
CA PRO A 37 12.08 20.28 -12.12
C PRO A 37 11.16 21.48 -12.35
N VAL A 38 10.41 21.44 -13.46
CA VAL A 38 9.43 22.50 -13.78
C VAL A 38 8.45 22.52 -12.61
N ALA A 39 8.51 23.58 -11.81
CA ALA A 39 7.59 23.74 -10.70
C ALA A 39 6.19 24.02 -11.29
N PHE A 40 5.25 23.15 -10.99
CA PHE A 40 3.85 23.40 -11.32
C PHE A 40 3.33 24.59 -10.49
N PRO A 41 2.39 25.39 -11.05
CA PRO A 41 1.77 26.48 -10.30
C PRO A 41 1.18 25.98 -8.98
N ASP A 42 1.46 26.68 -7.88
CA ASP A 42 0.97 26.31 -6.56
C ASP A 42 -0.53 26.56 -6.35
N ASN A 43 -1.19 27.26 -7.27
CA ASN A 43 -2.57 27.74 -7.18
C ASN A 43 -3.45 27.15 -8.30
N LEU A 44 -3.57 25.82 -8.35
CA LEU A 44 -4.52 25.16 -9.24
C LEU A 44 -5.92 25.15 -8.59
N THR A 45 -6.97 25.13 -9.43
CA THR A 45 -8.34 24.86 -8.95
C THR A 45 -8.50 23.40 -8.53
N ARG A 46 -9.52 23.08 -7.74
CA ARG A 46 -9.86 21.70 -7.34
C ARG A 46 -9.93 20.76 -8.56
N GLU A 47 -10.63 21.17 -9.61
CA GLU A 47 -10.77 20.40 -10.85
C GLU A 47 -9.43 20.20 -11.57
N GLN A 48 -8.56 21.23 -11.56
CA GLN A 48 -7.23 21.11 -12.14
C GLN A 48 -6.34 20.17 -11.35
N TYR A 49 -6.38 20.14 -10.02
CA TYR A 49 -5.66 19.16 -9.22
C TYR A 49 -6.14 17.73 -9.50
N VAL A 50 -7.45 17.49 -9.61
CA VAL A 50 -8.02 16.19 -10.00
C VAL A 50 -7.51 15.78 -11.38
N TYR A 51 -7.54 16.69 -12.35
CA TYR A 51 -7.04 16.42 -13.70
C TYR A 51 -5.55 16.06 -13.70
N MET A 52 -4.72 16.82 -12.95
CA MET A 52 -3.28 16.55 -12.83
C MET A 52 -2.99 15.23 -12.12
N ALA A 53 -3.78 14.87 -11.12
CA ALA A 53 -3.68 13.58 -10.44
C ALA A 53 -3.98 12.42 -11.41
N LYS A 54 -5.04 12.51 -12.20
CA LYS A 54 -5.37 11.52 -13.26
C LYS A 54 -4.29 11.42 -14.33
N LEU A 55 -3.71 12.55 -14.74
CA LEU A 55 -2.62 12.58 -15.70
C LEU A 55 -1.37 11.88 -15.15
N ALA A 56 -1.03 12.17 -13.88
CA ALA A 56 0.08 11.54 -13.19
C ALA A 56 -0.15 10.01 -13.01
N GLU A 57 -1.38 9.59 -12.72
CA GLU A 57 -1.77 8.17 -12.65
C GLU A 57 -1.53 7.46 -13.98
N GLN A 58 -2.02 8.03 -15.11
CA GLN A 58 -1.81 7.47 -16.44
C GLN A 58 -0.34 7.39 -16.84
N ALA A 59 0.48 8.32 -16.34
CA ALA A 59 1.92 8.33 -16.55
C ALA A 59 2.70 7.48 -15.53
N GLU A 60 2.03 6.78 -14.61
CA GLU A 60 2.61 6.00 -13.52
C GLU A 60 3.55 6.82 -12.61
N ARG A 61 3.31 8.15 -12.53
CA ARG A 61 4.09 9.11 -11.73
C ARG A 61 3.43 9.33 -10.37
N TYR A 62 3.38 8.28 -9.57
CA TYR A 62 2.58 8.23 -8.34
C TYR A 62 3.05 9.21 -7.26
N GLU A 63 4.34 9.52 -7.17
CA GLU A 63 4.86 10.53 -6.24
C GLU A 63 4.34 11.95 -6.57
N GLU A 64 4.17 12.26 -7.85
CA GLU A 64 3.56 13.51 -8.28
C GLU A 64 2.06 13.51 -8.04
N MET A 65 1.41 12.37 -8.29
CA MET A 65 0.00 12.16 -7.99
C MET A 65 -0.29 12.42 -6.50
N VAL A 66 0.55 11.91 -5.59
CA VAL A 66 0.48 12.20 -4.15
C VAL A 66 0.53 13.70 -3.91
N LYS A 67 1.50 14.42 -4.46
CA LYS A 67 1.66 15.87 -4.27
C LYS A 67 0.44 16.67 -4.74
N PHE A 68 -0.16 16.28 -5.87
CA PHE A 68 -1.39 16.95 -6.36
C PHE A 68 -2.56 16.69 -5.42
N MET A 69 -2.74 15.47 -4.94
CA MET A 69 -3.84 15.15 -4.03
C MET A 69 -3.64 15.76 -2.63
N GLU A 70 -2.41 15.82 -2.13
CA GLU A 70 -2.11 16.55 -0.87
C GLU A 70 -2.47 18.03 -0.96
N LYS A 71 -2.04 18.71 -2.03
CA LYS A 71 -2.39 20.12 -2.25
C LYS A 71 -3.89 20.33 -2.37
N LEU A 72 -4.60 19.42 -3.03
CA LEU A 72 -6.05 19.46 -3.09
C LEU A 72 -6.65 19.38 -1.69
N VAL A 73 -6.29 18.40 -0.89
CA VAL A 73 -6.85 18.19 0.47
C VAL A 73 -6.55 19.39 1.38
N VAL A 74 -5.30 19.87 1.39
CA VAL A 74 -4.89 21.00 2.24
C VAL A 74 -5.51 22.33 1.78
N GLY A 75 -5.76 22.48 0.49
CA GLY A 75 -6.38 23.66 -0.11
C GLY A 75 -7.90 23.76 0.08
N LEU A 76 -8.54 22.69 0.55
CA LEU A 76 -9.98 22.70 0.83
C LEU A 76 -10.29 23.53 2.08
N THR A 77 -10.84 24.73 1.89
CA THR A 77 -11.33 25.61 2.98
C THR A 77 -12.72 26.12 2.66
N PRO A 78 -13.68 25.97 3.56
CA PRO A 78 -13.69 25.14 4.78
C PRO A 78 -13.59 23.66 4.44
N ALA A 79 -13.14 22.84 5.39
CA ALA A 79 -12.96 21.39 5.19
C ALA A 79 -14.23 20.76 4.59
N SER A 80 -14.20 20.50 3.30
CA SER A 80 -15.27 19.82 2.59
C SER A 80 -14.84 18.36 2.35
N GLU A 81 -15.79 17.46 2.47
CA GLU A 81 -15.54 16.06 2.18
C GLU A 81 -15.06 15.87 0.74
N LEU A 82 -14.10 14.96 0.54
CA LEU A 82 -13.69 14.55 -0.79
C LEU A 82 -14.83 13.79 -1.48
N THR A 83 -14.97 14.00 -2.77
CA THR A 83 -15.80 13.12 -3.58
C THR A 83 -15.22 11.69 -3.58
N VAL A 84 -16.03 10.69 -3.92
CA VAL A 84 -15.59 9.29 -4.04
C VAL A 84 -14.40 9.18 -5.01
N GLU A 85 -14.44 9.92 -6.12
CA GLU A 85 -13.36 9.94 -7.11
C GLU A 85 -12.06 10.50 -6.51
N GLU A 86 -12.11 11.65 -5.85
CA GLU A 86 -10.95 12.27 -5.21
C GLU A 86 -10.37 11.40 -4.10
N ARG A 87 -11.23 10.79 -3.29
CA ARG A 87 -10.84 9.82 -2.25
C ARG A 87 -10.11 8.62 -2.85
N ASN A 88 -10.61 8.09 -3.96
CA ASN A 88 -9.99 6.96 -4.65
C ASN A 88 -8.65 7.36 -5.28
N LEU A 89 -8.55 8.52 -5.93
CA LEU A 89 -7.28 9.03 -6.48
C LEU A 89 -6.21 9.18 -5.38
N LEU A 90 -6.57 9.76 -4.23
CA LEU A 90 -5.66 9.87 -3.08
C LEU A 90 -5.18 8.48 -2.62
N SER A 91 -6.12 7.55 -2.46
CA SER A 91 -5.81 6.18 -2.03
C SER A 91 -4.91 5.45 -3.01
N VAL A 92 -5.19 5.53 -4.31
CA VAL A 92 -4.38 4.91 -5.38
C VAL A 92 -2.97 5.50 -5.40
N ALA A 93 -2.83 6.82 -5.29
CA ALA A 93 -1.54 7.49 -5.27
C ALA A 93 -0.63 6.95 -4.14
N TYR A 94 -1.13 7.00 -2.93
CA TYR A 94 -0.38 6.53 -1.76
C TYR A 94 -0.16 5.02 -1.75
N LYS A 95 -1.14 4.22 -2.21
CA LYS A 95 -1.02 2.76 -2.31
C LYS A 95 0.10 2.34 -3.25
N ASN A 96 0.27 3.02 -4.37
CA ASN A 96 1.34 2.71 -5.32
C ASN A 96 2.72 3.12 -4.79
N VAL A 97 2.87 4.31 -4.22
CA VAL A 97 4.14 4.75 -3.63
C VAL A 97 4.55 3.83 -2.48
N ILE A 98 3.66 3.59 -1.51
CA ILE A 98 3.99 2.72 -0.37
C ILE A 98 4.20 1.27 -0.80
N GLY A 99 3.48 0.80 -1.81
CA GLY A 99 3.59 -0.55 -2.36
C GLY A 99 4.97 -0.82 -2.94
N SER A 100 5.52 0.10 -3.72
CA SER A 100 6.87 0.00 -4.30
C SER A 100 7.96 0.01 -3.22
N LEU A 101 7.83 0.89 -2.22
CA LEU A 101 8.78 0.97 -1.11
C LEU A 101 8.75 -0.29 -0.23
N ARG A 102 7.55 -0.85 0.07
CA ARG A 102 7.41 -2.11 0.81
C ARG A 102 7.99 -3.29 0.05
N ALA A 103 7.81 -3.34 -1.27
CA ALA A 103 8.44 -4.36 -2.11
C ALA A 103 9.97 -4.25 -2.08
N ALA A 104 10.51 -3.03 -2.20
CA ALA A 104 11.94 -2.78 -2.08
C ALA A 104 12.49 -3.21 -0.71
N TRP A 105 11.80 -2.84 0.38
CA TRP A 105 12.19 -3.23 1.74
C TRP A 105 12.24 -4.76 1.92
N ARG A 106 11.24 -5.49 1.43
CA ARG A 106 11.21 -6.97 1.51
C ARG A 106 12.37 -7.62 0.74
N ILE A 107 12.68 -7.09 -0.45
CA ILE A 107 13.81 -7.57 -1.27
C ILE A 107 15.13 -7.31 -0.55
N VAL A 108 15.35 -6.10 -0.06
CA VAL A 108 16.60 -5.72 0.64
C VAL A 108 16.76 -6.54 1.92
N SER A 109 15.71 -6.72 2.71
CA SER A 109 15.72 -7.57 3.91
C SER A 109 16.06 -9.03 3.60
N SER A 110 15.54 -9.57 2.49
CA SER A 110 15.88 -10.92 2.04
C SER A 110 17.36 -11.03 1.60
N ILE A 111 17.91 -9.98 0.98
CA ILE A 111 19.33 -9.93 0.60
C ILE A 111 20.20 -9.86 1.86
N GLU A 112 19.83 -9.04 2.85
CA GLU A 112 20.54 -8.94 4.13
C GLU A 112 20.68 -10.32 4.78
N GLN A 113 19.59 -11.06 4.94
CA GLN A 113 19.61 -12.43 5.50
C GLN A 113 20.54 -13.39 4.72
N LYS A 114 20.56 -13.26 3.39
CA LYS A 114 21.46 -14.08 2.54
C LYS A 114 22.92 -13.73 2.75
N GLU A 115 23.26 -12.44 2.82
CA GLU A 115 24.64 -12.01 3.04
C GLU A 115 25.11 -12.33 4.47
N GLU A 116 24.24 -12.23 5.48
CA GLU A 116 24.51 -12.69 6.85
C GLU A 116 24.79 -14.21 6.90
N SER A 117 23.96 -15.01 6.20
CA SER A 117 24.16 -16.48 6.14
C SER A 117 25.48 -16.88 5.46
N ARG A 118 25.99 -16.05 4.55
CA ARG A 118 27.27 -16.24 3.86
C ARG A 118 28.46 -15.68 4.63
N LYS A 119 28.22 -15.00 5.75
CA LYS A 119 29.24 -14.27 6.55
C LYS A 119 30.01 -13.24 5.73
N ASN A 120 29.29 -12.54 4.85
CA ASN A 120 29.86 -11.50 4.00
C ASN A 120 29.67 -10.14 4.67
N ASP A 121 30.43 -9.91 5.75
CA ASP A 121 30.24 -8.78 6.67
C ASP A 121 30.30 -7.41 5.99
N ASP A 122 31.19 -7.25 5.00
CA ASP A 122 31.30 -5.97 4.25
C ASP A 122 30.01 -5.66 3.47
N HIS A 123 29.38 -6.66 2.86
CA HIS A 123 28.11 -6.48 2.16
C HIS A 123 26.94 -6.29 3.13
N VAL A 124 26.96 -6.98 4.27
CA VAL A 124 25.92 -6.84 5.31
C VAL A 124 25.81 -5.39 5.77
N VAL A 125 26.92 -4.70 6.01
CA VAL A 125 26.92 -3.29 6.39
C VAL A 125 26.24 -2.41 5.32
N LEU A 126 26.62 -2.59 4.05
CA LEU A 126 26.05 -1.81 2.94
C LEU A 126 24.54 -2.06 2.77
N VAL A 127 24.12 -3.31 2.90
CA VAL A 127 22.71 -3.68 2.77
C VAL A 127 21.87 -3.13 3.92
N LYS A 128 22.40 -3.14 5.16
CA LYS A 128 21.78 -2.54 6.34
C LYS A 128 21.57 -1.02 6.17
N ASP A 129 22.60 -0.33 5.70
CA ASP A 129 22.51 1.12 5.44
C ASP A 129 21.49 1.43 4.36
N TYR A 130 21.43 0.62 3.31
CA TYR A 130 20.43 0.79 2.25
C TYR A 130 19.01 0.47 2.72
N ARG A 131 18.84 -0.57 3.55
CA ARG A 131 17.54 -0.88 4.18
C ARG A 131 17.05 0.26 5.06
N ALA A 132 17.92 0.82 5.89
CA ALA A 132 17.60 1.97 6.74
C ALA A 132 17.11 3.17 5.91
N LYS A 133 17.73 3.45 4.77
CA LYS A 133 17.25 4.49 3.84
C LYS A 133 15.82 4.21 3.33
N VAL A 134 15.51 2.97 2.94
CA VAL A 134 14.16 2.59 2.50
C VAL A 134 13.15 2.71 3.66
N GLU A 135 13.54 2.37 4.88
CA GLU A 135 12.72 2.52 6.09
C GLU A 135 12.41 3.99 6.41
N ASP A 136 13.38 4.89 6.19
CA ASP A 136 13.16 6.34 6.32
C ASP A 136 12.15 6.85 5.27
N GLU A 137 12.28 6.42 4.01
CA GLU A 137 11.34 6.78 2.94
C GLU A 137 9.92 6.25 3.25
N LEU A 138 9.79 5.00 3.72
CA LEU A 138 8.53 4.42 4.20
C LEU A 138 7.92 5.26 5.34
N SER A 139 8.75 5.66 6.30
CA SER A 139 8.30 6.47 7.45
C SER A 139 7.79 7.83 7.01
N VAL A 140 8.46 8.48 6.05
CA VAL A 140 8.05 9.78 5.49
C VAL A 140 6.68 9.67 4.79
N VAL A 141 6.50 8.66 3.94
CA VAL A 141 5.23 8.46 3.22
C VAL A 141 4.08 8.16 4.20
N CYS A 142 4.30 7.25 5.17
CA CYS A 142 3.28 6.93 6.17
C CYS A 142 2.91 8.16 7.01
N SER A 143 3.91 8.92 7.49
CA SER A 143 3.67 10.13 8.29
C SER A 143 2.94 11.22 7.50
N GLY A 144 3.23 11.35 6.21
CA GLY A 144 2.54 12.31 5.33
C GLY A 144 1.04 12.05 5.27
N ILE A 145 0.65 10.82 4.94
CA ILE A 145 -0.78 10.49 4.84
C ILE A 145 -1.48 10.47 6.20
N LEU A 146 -0.82 9.97 7.26
CA LEU A 146 -1.40 9.97 8.60
C LEU A 146 -1.71 11.39 9.09
N LYS A 147 -0.82 12.34 8.82
CA LYS A 147 -1.05 13.76 9.13
C LYS A 147 -2.30 14.31 8.43
N ILE A 148 -2.47 14.00 7.14
CA ILE A 148 -3.62 14.47 6.35
C ILE A 148 -4.90 13.79 6.83
N LEU A 149 -4.85 12.49 7.13
CA LEU A 149 -5.99 11.75 7.68
C LEU A 149 -6.46 12.36 9.00
N GLU A 150 -5.55 12.67 9.90
CA GLU A 150 -5.87 13.20 11.23
C GLU A 150 -6.33 14.66 11.21
N ALA A 151 -5.66 15.50 10.43
CA ALA A 151 -5.93 16.93 10.41
C ALA A 151 -7.11 17.33 9.51
N ASN A 152 -7.34 16.60 8.42
CA ASN A 152 -8.27 17.00 7.38
C ASN A 152 -9.37 15.97 7.10
N LEU A 153 -9.02 14.71 6.83
CA LEU A 153 -9.94 13.75 6.21
C LEU A 153 -10.90 13.10 7.22
N VAL A 154 -10.39 12.62 8.36
CA VAL A 154 -11.25 12.02 9.40
C VAL A 154 -12.20 13.05 9.98
N PRO A 155 -11.77 14.29 10.30
CA PRO A 155 -12.69 15.31 10.81
C PRO A 155 -13.75 15.77 9.80
N SER A 156 -13.46 15.73 8.50
CA SER A 156 -14.40 16.15 7.44
C SER A 156 -15.33 15.05 6.96
N ALA A 157 -15.10 13.79 7.37
CA ALA A 157 -15.93 12.67 6.96
C ALA A 157 -17.33 12.76 7.53
N TYR A 158 -18.33 12.90 6.66
CA TYR A 158 -19.72 13.00 7.07
C TYR A 158 -20.44 11.66 6.97
N THR A 159 -20.26 10.94 5.85
CA THR A 159 -20.91 9.66 5.62
C THR A 159 -20.22 8.51 6.38
N ALA A 160 -20.97 7.48 6.77
CA ALA A 160 -20.41 6.27 7.38
C ALA A 160 -19.34 5.63 6.49
N GLU A 161 -19.61 5.58 5.18
CA GLU A 161 -18.66 5.06 4.19
C GLU A 161 -17.32 5.79 4.22
N SER A 162 -17.33 7.12 4.22
CA SER A 162 -16.09 7.90 4.29
C SER A 162 -15.38 7.76 5.63
N LYS A 163 -16.13 7.73 6.75
CA LYS A 163 -15.54 7.49 8.08
C LYS A 163 -14.81 6.15 8.14
N VAL A 164 -15.47 5.09 7.69
CA VAL A 164 -14.88 3.73 7.66
C VAL A 164 -13.68 3.72 6.74
N PHE A 165 -13.77 4.32 5.55
CA PHE A 165 -12.67 4.37 4.59
C PHE A 165 -11.42 5.04 5.17
N TYR A 166 -11.56 6.22 5.79
CA TYR A 166 -10.42 6.95 6.33
C TYR A 166 -9.86 6.32 7.60
N LEU A 167 -10.69 5.76 8.47
CA LEU A 167 -10.24 5.02 9.65
C LEU A 167 -9.50 3.73 9.26
N LYS A 168 -10.03 3.00 8.26
CA LYS A 168 -9.33 1.85 7.69
C LYS A 168 -7.99 2.27 7.10
N MET A 169 -7.96 3.33 6.31
CA MET A 169 -6.74 3.86 5.72
C MET A 169 -5.72 4.26 6.80
N LYS A 170 -6.16 4.90 7.89
CA LYS A 170 -5.32 5.21 9.05
C LYS A 170 -4.71 3.93 9.65
N GLY A 171 -5.52 2.90 9.85
CA GLY A 171 -5.06 1.59 10.32
C GLY A 171 -4.06 0.95 9.36
N ASP A 172 -4.28 1.02 8.06
CA ASP A 172 -3.38 0.46 7.04
C ASP A 172 -1.96 1.07 7.13
N TYR A 173 -1.83 2.39 7.25
CA TYR A 173 -0.53 3.05 7.30
C TYR A 173 0.18 2.87 8.64
N HIS A 174 -0.55 2.78 9.76
CA HIS A 174 0.04 2.36 11.04
C HIS A 174 0.50 0.90 10.99
N ARG A 175 -0.23 0.00 10.32
CA ARG A 175 0.20 -1.39 10.10
C ARG A 175 1.46 -1.46 9.28
N TYR A 176 1.59 -0.67 8.22
CA TYR A 176 2.81 -0.62 7.41
C TYR A 176 4.02 -0.15 8.23
N LEU A 177 3.85 0.81 9.14
CA LEU A 177 4.89 1.16 10.10
C LEU A 177 5.26 0.00 11.03
N ALA A 178 4.27 -0.76 11.52
CA ALA A 178 4.50 -1.90 12.40
C ALA A 178 5.24 -3.08 11.71
N GLU A 179 5.27 -3.14 10.37
CA GLU A 179 5.98 -4.17 9.61
C GLU A 179 7.50 -4.07 9.76
N PHE A 180 8.05 -2.86 9.81
CA PHE A 180 9.50 -2.63 9.83
C PHE A 180 10.03 -1.94 11.10
N LYS A 181 9.18 -1.23 11.84
CA LYS A 181 9.58 -0.63 13.13
C LYS A 181 9.82 -1.70 14.18
N VAL A 182 10.64 -1.36 15.18
CA VAL A 182 11.02 -2.27 16.27
C VAL A 182 10.72 -1.65 17.65
N GLY A 183 10.75 -2.46 18.69
CA GLY A 183 10.65 -1.99 20.07
C GLY A 183 9.37 -1.21 20.36
N TYR A 184 9.50 0.00 20.92
CA TYR A 184 8.38 0.85 21.32
C TYR A 184 7.59 1.35 20.11
N GLU A 185 8.26 1.82 19.05
CA GLU A 185 7.59 2.34 17.85
C GLU A 185 6.71 1.28 17.16
N ARG A 186 7.15 0.02 17.14
CA ARG A 186 6.34 -1.09 16.63
C ARG A 186 5.08 -1.30 17.46
N LYS A 187 5.22 -1.30 18.78
CA LYS A 187 4.08 -1.47 19.69
C LYS A 187 3.06 -0.35 19.55
N GLU A 188 3.52 0.88 19.51
CA GLU A 188 2.68 2.06 19.31
C GLU A 188 1.96 2.00 17.96
N SER A 189 2.67 1.68 16.88
CA SER A 189 2.06 1.53 15.55
C SER A 189 1.01 0.41 15.53
N ALA A 190 1.26 -0.71 16.18
CA ALA A 190 0.30 -1.80 16.29
C ALA A 190 -0.94 -1.41 17.12
N GLU A 191 -0.76 -0.64 18.20
CA GLU A 191 -1.88 -0.12 19.01
C GLU A 191 -2.74 0.86 18.21
N GLN A 192 -2.13 1.79 17.47
CA GLN A 192 -2.84 2.73 16.61
C GLN A 192 -3.57 2.00 15.45
N THR A 193 -2.99 0.93 14.92
CA THR A 193 -3.66 0.06 13.94
C THR A 193 -4.92 -0.56 14.55
N MET A 194 -4.79 -1.18 15.71
CA MET A 194 -5.91 -1.81 16.42
C MET A 194 -7.04 -0.82 16.67
N ASN A 195 -6.71 0.36 17.21
CA ASN A 195 -7.69 1.39 17.55
C ASN A 195 -8.42 1.90 16.30
N SER A 196 -7.68 2.13 15.22
CA SER A 196 -8.25 2.62 13.96
C SER A 196 -9.16 1.59 13.30
N TYR A 197 -8.74 0.32 13.25
CA TYR A 197 -9.55 -0.74 12.64
C TYR A 197 -10.79 -1.06 13.49
N LYS A 198 -10.69 -1.05 14.82
CA LYS A 198 -11.87 -1.23 15.69
C LYS A 198 -12.87 -0.10 15.51
N ALA A 199 -12.43 1.15 15.51
CA ALA A 199 -13.34 2.28 15.28
C ALA A 199 -14.00 2.21 13.90
N ALA A 200 -13.28 1.75 12.86
CA ALA A 200 -13.84 1.51 11.55
C ALA A 200 -14.85 0.35 11.55
N GLN A 201 -14.55 -0.73 12.25
CA GLN A 201 -15.41 -1.90 12.40
C GLN A 201 -16.73 -1.55 13.07
N ASP A 202 -16.68 -0.86 14.21
CA ASP A 202 -17.87 -0.45 14.97
C ASP A 202 -18.88 0.34 14.11
N ILE A 203 -18.37 1.23 13.24
CA ILE A 203 -19.22 1.98 12.31
C ILE A 203 -19.71 1.08 11.17
N SER A 204 -18.81 0.25 10.59
CA SER A 204 -19.16 -0.56 9.42
C SER A 204 -20.16 -1.65 9.72
N GLU A 205 -20.18 -2.21 10.93
CA GLU A 205 -21.13 -3.23 11.35
C GLU A 205 -22.56 -2.69 11.46
N VAL A 206 -22.70 -1.40 11.80
CA VAL A 206 -24.00 -0.74 11.96
C VAL A 206 -24.52 -0.16 10.64
N ASP A 207 -23.65 0.49 9.88
CA ASP A 207 -24.06 1.38 8.78
C ASP A 207 -23.76 0.84 7.38
N LEU A 208 -22.98 -0.23 7.24
CA LEU A 208 -22.63 -0.82 5.94
C LEU A 208 -23.10 -2.27 5.85
N ALA A 209 -23.64 -2.66 4.69
CA ALA A 209 -24.01 -4.05 4.43
C ALA A 209 -22.78 -4.99 4.53
N PRO A 210 -22.94 -6.26 4.94
CA PRO A 210 -21.86 -7.24 4.97
C PRO A 210 -21.14 -7.43 3.63
N THR A 211 -21.84 -7.21 2.54
CA THR A 211 -21.31 -7.27 1.18
C THR A 211 -20.63 -6.00 0.72
N HIS A 212 -20.65 -4.91 1.51
CA HIS A 212 -20.07 -3.62 1.10
C HIS A 212 -18.54 -3.73 0.92
N PRO A 213 -17.96 -3.30 -0.23
CA PRO A 213 -16.54 -3.48 -0.52
C PRO A 213 -15.61 -2.87 0.55
N ILE A 214 -15.99 -1.73 1.15
CA ILE A 214 -15.19 -1.08 2.18
C ILE A 214 -15.22 -1.90 3.48
N ARG A 215 -16.39 -2.46 3.89
CA ARG A 215 -16.51 -3.34 5.05
C ARG A 215 -15.71 -4.63 4.85
N LEU A 216 -15.83 -5.26 3.69
CA LEU A 216 -15.04 -6.44 3.33
C LEU A 216 -13.54 -6.16 3.29
N GLY A 217 -13.13 -5.02 2.69
CA GLY A 217 -11.73 -4.61 2.66
C GLY A 217 -11.16 -4.29 4.04
N LEU A 218 -11.99 -3.78 4.97
CA LEU A 218 -11.60 -3.62 6.36
C LEU A 218 -11.36 -4.97 7.03
N ALA A 219 -12.30 -5.91 6.91
CA ALA A 219 -12.17 -7.25 7.48
C ALA A 219 -10.94 -7.99 6.94
N LEU A 220 -10.69 -7.88 5.62
CA LEU A 220 -9.49 -8.43 4.98
C LEU A 220 -8.20 -7.87 5.63
N ASN A 221 -8.06 -6.54 5.71
CA ASN A 221 -6.83 -5.94 6.21
C ASN A 221 -6.69 -6.12 7.73
N PHE A 222 -7.79 -6.15 8.47
CA PHE A 222 -7.76 -6.39 9.91
C PHE A 222 -7.40 -7.86 10.23
N SER A 223 -7.85 -8.82 9.43
CA SER A 223 -7.43 -10.22 9.57
C SER A 223 -5.94 -10.40 9.26
N VAL A 224 -5.42 -9.73 8.21
CA VAL A 224 -3.97 -9.67 7.91
C VAL A 224 -3.17 -9.08 9.08
N PHE A 225 -3.68 -8.03 9.73
CA PHE A 225 -3.04 -7.46 10.91
C PHE A 225 -2.95 -8.44 12.08
N TYR A 226 -4.02 -9.20 12.35
CA TYR A 226 -3.97 -10.26 13.36
C TYR A 226 -2.95 -11.32 13.02
N TYR A 227 -2.86 -11.72 11.76
CA TYR A 227 -1.94 -12.77 11.31
C TYR A 227 -0.47 -12.31 11.33
N GLU A 228 -0.16 -11.24 10.57
CA GLU A 228 1.22 -10.80 10.30
C GLU A 228 1.85 -10.01 11.46
N ILE A 229 1.08 -9.17 12.14
CA ILE A 229 1.63 -8.26 13.16
C ILE A 229 1.47 -8.78 14.57
N LEU A 230 0.32 -9.37 14.88
CA LEU A 230 0.00 -9.89 16.21
C LEU A 230 0.25 -11.40 16.38
N ASN A 231 0.64 -12.09 15.31
CA ASN A 231 0.87 -13.55 15.28
C ASN A 231 -0.32 -14.34 15.90
N SER A 232 -1.54 -13.90 15.62
CA SER A 232 -2.78 -14.46 16.13
C SER A 232 -3.57 -15.13 15.00
N ALA A 233 -3.09 -16.27 14.52
CA ALA A 233 -3.68 -17.01 13.40
C ALA A 233 -5.16 -17.34 13.61
N ASP A 234 -5.54 -17.80 14.81
CA ASP A 234 -6.93 -18.14 15.13
C ASP A 234 -7.87 -16.93 14.99
N LYS A 235 -7.45 -15.76 15.47
CA LYS A 235 -8.26 -14.54 15.34
C LYS A 235 -8.35 -14.07 13.91
N ALA A 236 -7.27 -14.19 13.16
CA ALA A 236 -7.23 -13.86 11.74
C ALA A 236 -8.20 -14.74 10.95
N CYS A 237 -8.13 -16.05 11.13
CA CYS A 237 -9.01 -17.02 10.48
C CYS A 237 -10.48 -16.81 10.86
N ASN A 238 -10.78 -16.63 12.16
CA ASN A 238 -12.15 -16.41 12.61
C ASN A 238 -12.75 -15.13 12.01
N MET A 239 -12.00 -14.02 11.99
CA MET A 239 -12.46 -12.76 11.40
C MET A 239 -12.69 -12.86 9.88
N ALA A 240 -11.74 -13.43 9.15
CA ALA A 240 -11.85 -13.59 7.72
C ALA A 240 -13.01 -14.53 7.33
N LYS A 241 -13.21 -15.62 8.09
CA LYS A 241 -14.30 -16.57 7.91
C LYS A 241 -15.65 -15.92 8.16
N GLN A 242 -15.80 -15.22 9.28
CA GLN A 242 -17.05 -14.55 9.63
C GLN A 242 -17.44 -13.52 8.56
N ALA A 243 -16.49 -12.65 8.15
CA ALA A 243 -16.76 -11.65 7.11
C ALA A 243 -17.16 -12.29 5.77
N PHE A 244 -16.53 -13.41 5.42
CA PHE A 244 -16.87 -14.16 4.20
C PHE A 244 -18.26 -14.78 4.28
N GLU A 245 -18.60 -15.45 5.39
CA GLU A 245 -19.90 -16.10 5.61
C GLU A 245 -21.05 -15.08 5.64
N ASP A 246 -20.87 -13.96 6.34
CA ASP A 246 -21.86 -12.89 6.39
C ASP A 246 -22.12 -12.30 4.99
N ALA A 247 -21.07 -12.12 4.18
CA ALA A 247 -21.21 -11.62 2.82
C ALA A 247 -21.89 -12.62 1.89
N ILE A 248 -21.59 -13.93 2.00
CA ILE A 248 -22.26 -15.00 1.23
C ILE A 248 -23.75 -15.00 1.50
N ALA A 249 -24.17 -14.82 2.75
CA ALA A 249 -25.57 -14.85 3.13
C ALA A 249 -26.42 -13.75 2.45
N GLU A 250 -25.79 -12.65 2.05
CA GLU A 250 -26.45 -11.50 1.43
C GLU A 250 -26.03 -11.25 -0.03
N LEU A 251 -25.23 -12.14 -0.62
CA LEU A 251 -24.64 -11.94 -1.94
C LEU A 251 -25.70 -11.80 -3.05
N ASP A 252 -26.78 -12.55 -2.95
CA ASP A 252 -27.88 -12.55 -3.95
C ASP A 252 -28.66 -11.22 -3.97
N THR A 253 -28.44 -10.34 -3.01
CA THR A 253 -29.10 -9.02 -2.93
C THR A 253 -28.39 -7.92 -3.71
N LEU A 254 -27.17 -8.19 -4.21
CA LEU A 254 -26.33 -7.19 -4.88
C LEU A 254 -26.69 -6.99 -6.35
N GLY A 255 -26.64 -5.71 -6.78
CA GLY A 255 -26.60 -5.37 -8.20
C GLY A 255 -25.26 -5.75 -8.85
N GLU A 256 -25.26 -5.89 -10.19
CA GLU A 256 -24.13 -6.43 -10.97
C GLU A 256 -22.80 -5.71 -10.74
N ASP A 257 -22.79 -4.38 -10.62
CA ASP A 257 -21.57 -3.60 -10.44
C ASP A 257 -20.95 -3.80 -9.04
N SER A 258 -21.79 -3.75 -7.99
CA SER A 258 -21.34 -3.99 -6.61
C SER A 258 -20.91 -5.43 -6.38
N TYR A 259 -21.49 -6.37 -7.13
CA TYR A 259 -21.15 -7.79 -7.07
C TYR A 259 -19.69 -8.06 -7.46
N LYS A 260 -19.19 -7.41 -8.51
CA LYS A 260 -17.79 -7.61 -8.98
C LYS A 260 -16.76 -7.16 -7.94
N ASP A 261 -16.96 -5.99 -7.36
CA ASP A 261 -16.02 -5.44 -6.37
C ASP A 261 -16.02 -6.27 -5.08
N SER A 262 -17.19 -6.67 -4.61
CA SER A 262 -17.35 -7.47 -3.40
C SER A 262 -16.79 -8.89 -3.57
N THR A 263 -17.07 -9.56 -4.67
CA THR A 263 -16.59 -10.92 -4.92
C THR A 263 -15.09 -11.01 -5.05
N LEU A 264 -14.42 -9.97 -5.58
CA LEU A 264 -12.95 -9.93 -5.62
C LEU A 264 -12.36 -9.92 -4.20
N ILE A 265 -12.90 -9.12 -3.29
CA ILE A 265 -12.41 -9.05 -1.90
C ILE A 265 -12.74 -10.35 -1.15
N MET A 266 -13.92 -10.93 -1.38
CA MET A 266 -14.30 -12.23 -0.82
C MET A 266 -13.35 -13.35 -1.29
N GLN A 267 -12.91 -13.32 -2.54
CA GLN A 267 -11.90 -14.23 -3.04
C GLN A 267 -10.58 -14.10 -2.26
N LEU A 268 -10.12 -12.86 -2.01
CA LEU A 268 -8.90 -12.63 -1.21
C LEU A 268 -9.04 -13.11 0.24
N LEU A 269 -10.21 -12.93 0.87
CA LEU A 269 -10.49 -13.48 2.20
C LEU A 269 -10.38 -15.01 2.21
N ARG A 270 -10.95 -15.68 1.22
CA ARG A 270 -10.89 -17.14 1.06
C ARG A 270 -9.47 -17.63 0.82
N ASP A 271 -8.71 -16.95 -0.02
CA ASP A 271 -7.33 -17.31 -0.35
C ASP A 271 -6.44 -17.20 0.90
N ASN A 272 -6.61 -16.14 1.70
CA ASN A 272 -5.93 -15.99 2.98
C ASN A 272 -6.32 -17.12 3.97
N LEU A 273 -7.59 -17.45 4.09
CA LEU A 273 -8.06 -18.56 4.94
C LEU A 273 -7.40 -19.88 4.55
N THR A 274 -7.34 -20.17 3.25
CA THR A 274 -6.73 -21.40 2.74
C THR A 274 -5.24 -21.45 3.09
N LEU A 275 -4.52 -20.33 2.90
CA LEU A 275 -3.10 -20.24 3.23
C LEU A 275 -2.87 -20.42 4.74
N TRP A 276 -3.56 -19.66 5.58
CA TRP A 276 -3.34 -19.68 7.03
C TRP A 276 -3.72 -20.99 7.71
N THR A 277 -4.74 -21.70 7.19
CA THR A 277 -5.09 -23.03 7.69
C THR A 277 -4.09 -24.11 7.27
N SER A 278 -3.46 -23.97 6.10
CA SER A 278 -2.37 -24.88 5.69
C SER A 278 -1.12 -24.67 6.54
N ASP A 279 -0.73 -23.41 6.80
CA ASP A 279 0.42 -23.09 7.64
C ASP A 279 0.24 -23.61 9.09
N ALA A 280 -0.98 -23.55 9.62
CA ALA A 280 -1.28 -24.10 10.94
C ALA A 280 -1.15 -25.64 11.00
N GLN A 281 -1.55 -26.34 9.95
CA GLN A 281 -1.43 -27.81 9.87
C GLN A 281 0.02 -28.27 9.74
N GLU A 282 0.86 -27.54 8.98
CA GLU A 282 2.29 -27.86 8.84
C GLU A 282 3.08 -27.67 10.17
N GLN A 283 2.59 -26.79 11.07
CA GLN A 283 3.23 -26.57 12.38
C GLN A 283 2.84 -27.64 13.42
N ASP A 284 1.73 -28.34 13.23
CA ASP A 284 1.23 -29.38 14.13
C ASP A 284 1.69 -30.81 13.72
N GLU A 285 2.36 -30.99 12.58
CA GLU A 285 2.97 -32.26 12.22
C GLU A 285 4.32 -32.43 12.95
N PRO A 286 4.50 -33.51 13.75
CA PRO A 286 5.68 -33.76 14.63
C PRO A 286 6.96 -34.10 13.87
#